data_85ff7d93911be9558058840bc6982fff
#
_entry.id   85ff7d93911be9558058840bc6982fff
#
_cell.length_a   1.000
_cell.length_b   1.000
_cell.length_c   1.000
_cell.angle_alpha   90.00
_cell.angle_beta   90.00
_cell.angle_gamma   90.00
#
_symmetry.space_group_name_H-M   'P 1'
#
loop_
_entity.id
_entity.type
_entity.pdbx_description
1 polymer ?
#
loop_
_entity_poly.entity_id
_entity_poly.type
_entity_poly.pdbx_seq_one_letter_code
_entity_poly.pdbx_strand_id
1 'polypeptide(L)'
;KARGFFIYDAEYNIRRNNLVMDNTVGVHLRAGSYRNKAEGNDFISNRTQIKYVAARDEIWGAGGGNYWSNYVGWDRNGDGVGDVQYEANDMVDRLSWRHPMMKLLLASPAVQTLRLVSQQFPLLRAPSIVDPNPRMKPHNPDWSHWSGRYFPHAN
;
A
#
# COMPACT_ATOMS: atom_id res chain seq x y z
N LYS A 1 -10.78 10.62 -7.48
CA LYS A 1 -12.21 10.60 -7.09
C LYS A 1 -12.81 9.20 -7.09
N ALA A 2 -12.14 8.19 -7.63
CA ALA A 2 -12.63 6.84 -7.76
C ALA A 2 -11.73 5.86 -6.99
N ARG A 3 -12.12 4.62 -6.97
CA ARG A 3 -11.31 3.49 -6.53
C ARG A 3 -10.56 2.98 -7.76
N GLY A 4 -9.29 2.64 -7.61
CA GLY A 4 -8.52 1.98 -8.66
C GLY A 4 -9.08 0.57 -8.90
N PHE A 5 -9.04 -0.29 -7.88
CA PHE A 5 -9.70 -1.59 -7.87
C PHE A 5 -10.73 -1.67 -6.75
N PHE A 6 -11.87 -2.23 -7.06
CA PHE A 6 -12.87 -2.63 -6.09
C PHE A 6 -13.07 -4.15 -6.17
N ILE A 7 -12.77 -4.84 -5.07
CA ILE A 7 -12.78 -6.29 -5.01
C ILE A 7 -13.80 -6.69 -3.96
N TYR A 8 -14.79 -7.42 -4.40
CA TYR A 8 -15.90 -7.87 -3.57
C TYR A 8 -16.15 -9.36 -3.82
N ASP A 9 -16.19 -10.14 -2.75
CA ASP A 9 -16.50 -11.57 -2.75
C ASP A 9 -15.72 -12.34 -3.84
N ALA A 10 -14.42 -12.06 -3.91
CA ALA A 10 -13.54 -12.57 -4.96
C ALA A 10 -12.27 -13.19 -4.36
N GLU A 11 -12.01 -14.43 -4.74
CA GLU A 11 -10.87 -15.21 -4.25
C GLU A 11 -9.95 -15.67 -5.39
N TYR A 12 -8.70 -15.99 -5.04
CA TYR A 12 -7.70 -16.57 -5.94
C TYR A 12 -7.37 -15.74 -7.18
N ASN A 13 -7.69 -14.44 -7.19
CA ASN A 13 -7.31 -13.58 -8.28
C ASN A 13 -5.84 -13.19 -8.21
N ILE A 14 -5.23 -13.05 -9.38
CA ILE A 14 -3.84 -12.57 -9.52
C ILE A 14 -3.86 -11.24 -10.27
N ARG A 15 -3.19 -10.22 -9.71
CA ARG A 15 -3.01 -8.90 -10.31
C ARG A 15 -1.53 -8.65 -10.46
N ARG A 16 -1.08 -8.44 -11.69
CA ARG A 16 0.33 -8.20 -11.99
C ARG A 16 0.51 -7.01 -12.91
N ASN A 17 1.61 -6.29 -12.70
CA ASN A 17 2.11 -5.24 -13.60
C ASN A 17 1.08 -4.13 -13.87
N ASN A 18 0.30 -3.76 -12.86
CA ASN A 18 -0.66 -2.67 -12.97
C ASN A 18 -0.08 -1.39 -12.37
N LEU A 19 -0.41 -0.27 -13.00
CA LEU A 19 -0.19 1.06 -12.46
C LEU A 19 -1.51 1.57 -11.87
N VAL A 20 -1.53 1.76 -10.55
CA VAL A 20 -2.70 2.23 -9.79
C VAL A 20 -2.34 3.54 -9.12
N MET A 21 -2.77 4.65 -9.70
CA MET A 21 -2.32 5.97 -9.26
C MET A 21 -3.45 7.00 -9.11
N ASP A 22 -3.21 8.01 -8.27
CA ASP A 22 -4.06 9.20 -8.09
C ASP A 22 -5.53 8.91 -7.73
N ASN A 23 -5.78 7.78 -7.05
CA ASN A 23 -7.12 7.43 -6.60
C ASN A 23 -7.37 7.87 -5.15
N THR A 24 -8.64 8.04 -4.79
CA THR A 24 -9.02 8.18 -3.37
C THR A 24 -8.68 6.90 -2.60
N VAL A 25 -8.92 5.73 -3.19
CA VAL A 25 -8.52 4.43 -2.69
C VAL A 25 -7.91 3.65 -3.84
N GLY A 26 -6.65 3.24 -3.74
CA GLY A 26 -5.98 2.44 -4.77
C GLY A 26 -6.67 1.09 -4.93
N VAL A 27 -6.74 0.30 -3.87
CA VAL A 27 -7.45 -0.98 -3.84
C VAL A 27 -8.39 -1.03 -2.65
N HIS A 28 -9.63 -1.38 -2.90
CA HIS A 28 -10.61 -1.64 -1.85
C HIS A 28 -11.04 -3.09 -1.88
N LEU A 29 -10.56 -3.88 -0.91
CA LEU A 29 -11.01 -5.24 -0.67
C LEU A 29 -12.07 -5.25 0.43
N ARG A 30 -13.21 -5.84 0.14
CA ARG A 30 -14.25 -6.08 1.14
C ARG A 30 -14.15 -7.48 1.72
N ALA A 31 -14.83 -7.68 2.85
CA ALA A 31 -14.98 -8.98 3.47
C ALA A 31 -15.44 -10.03 2.44
N GLY A 32 -14.95 -11.25 2.56
CA GLY A 32 -15.16 -12.31 1.56
C GLY A 32 -14.10 -12.35 0.45
N SER A 33 -13.28 -11.29 0.32
CA SER A 33 -12.22 -11.27 -0.68
C SER A 33 -10.89 -11.63 -0.03
N TYR A 34 -10.40 -12.83 -0.26
CA TYR A 34 -9.16 -13.36 0.32
C TYR A 34 -8.44 -14.29 -0.66
N ARG A 35 -7.20 -14.68 -0.31
CA ARG A 35 -6.32 -15.50 -1.15
C ARG A 35 -6.02 -14.87 -2.51
N ASN A 36 -6.14 -13.55 -2.61
CA ASN A 36 -5.77 -12.81 -3.79
C ASN A 36 -4.27 -12.51 -3.77
N LYS A 37 -3.64 -12.47 -4.94
CA LYS A 37 -2.23 -12.11 -5.12
C LYS A 37 -2.09 -10.81 -5.88
N ALA A 38 -1.11 -10.00 -5.49
CA ALA A 38 -0.71 -8.81 -6.23
C ALA A 38 0.81 -8.75 -6.25
N GLU A 39 1.40 -8.70 -7.44
CA GLU A 39 2.85 -8.77 -7.65
C GLU A 39 3.26 -7.83 -8.77
N GLY A 40 4.37 -7.12 -8.60
CA GLY A 40 4.87 -6.22 -9.64
C GLY A 40 3.97 -5.04 -9.97
N ASN A 41 3.09 -4.62 -9.04
CA ASN A 41 2.23 -3.47 -9.26
C ASN A 41 2.85 -2.21 -8.67
N ASP A 42 2.50 -1.07 -9.26
CA ASP A 42 2.87 0.25 -8.77
C ASP A 42 1.65 0.96 -8.18
N PHE A 43 1.68 1.18 -6.87
CA PHE A 43 0.66 1.92 -6.14
C PHE A 43 1.18 3.32 -5.82
N ILE A 44 0.79 4.32 -6.62
CA ILE A 44 1.39 5.65 -6.61
C ILE A 44 0.36 6.73 -6.26
N SER A 45 0.70 7.58 -5.30
CA SER A 45 -0.07 8.79 -4.96
C SER A 45 -1.56 8.56 -4.68
N ASN A 46 -1.95 7.34 -4.32
CA ASN A 46 -3.31 7.11 -3.87
C ASN A 46 -3.48 7.70 -2.46
N ARG A 47 -4.62 8.33 -2.19
CA ARG A 47 -4.90 8.89 -0.87
C ARG A 47 -4.90 7.80 0.23
N THR A 48 -5.37 6.62 -0.11
CA THR A 48 -5.27 5.39 0.66
C THR A 48 -4.82 4.31 -0.29
N GLN A 49 -3.65 3.69 -0.07
CA GLN A 49 -3.14 2.68 -0.99
C GLN A 49 -4.07 1.47 -1.03
N ILE A 50 -4.36 0.92 0.14
CA ILE A 50 -5.28 -0.20 0.28
C ILE A 50 -6.27 0.07 1.41
N LYS A 51 -7.53 -0.21 1.17
CA LYS A 51 -8.55 -0.35 2.21
C LYS A 51 -8.93 -1.83 2.27
N TYR A 52 -8.57 -2.48 3.37
CA TYR A 52 -8.77 -3.90 3.58
C TYR A 52 -9.64 -4.16 4.81
N VAL A 53 -10.67 -4.96 4.63
CA VAL A 53 -11.60 -5.33 5.70
C VAL A 53 -11.72 -6.85 5.72
N ALA A 54 -10.93 -7.50 6.57
CA ALA A 54 -10.96 -8.94 6.76
C ALA A 54 -10.55 -9.30 8.19
N ALA A 55 -10.68 -10.59 8.52
CA ALA A 55 -10.34 -11.12 9.85
C ALA A 55 -8.90 -11.65 9.95
N ARG A 56 -8.13 -11.63 8.88
CA ARG A 56 -6.77 -12.17 8.81
C ARG A 56 -5.89 -11.37 7.85
N ASP A 57 -4.57 -11.46 8.04
CA ASP A 57 -3.60 -10.87 7.13
C ASP A 57 -3.59 -11.58 5.77
N GLU A 58 -3.28 -10.83 4.72
CA GLU A 58 -2.96 -11.35 3.39
C GLU A 58 -1.56 -10.94 2.98
N ILE A 59 -0.86 -11.82 2.27
CA ILE A 59 0.50 -11.60 1.78
C ILE A 59 0.44 -11.32 0.28
N TRP A 60 0.89 -10.12 -0.10
CA TRP A 60 1.09 -9.71 -1.48
C TRP A 60 2.59 -9.53 -1.75
N GLY A 61 2.98 -9.55 -3.01
CA GLY A 61 4.38 -9.30 -3.38
C GLY A 61 5.36 -10.43 -3.08
N ALA A 62 4.89 -11.61 -2.67
CA ALA A 62 5.79 -12.72 -2.35
C ALA A 62 6.65 -13.19 -3.54
N GLY A 63 6.16 -13.04 -4.78
CA GLY A 63 6.85 -13.45 -6.01
C GLY A 63 7.56 -12.33 -6.76
N GLY A 64 7.50 -11.07 -6.32
CA GLY A 64 8.11 -9.98 -7.08
C GLY A 64 7.94 -8.59 -6.50
N GLY A 65 7.37 -8.49 -5.32
CA GLY A 65 7.16 -7.21 -4.64
C GLY A 65 6.25 -6.24 -5.38
N ASN A 66 5.71 -5.28 -4.68
CA ASN A 66 5.02 -4.15 -5.28
C ASN A 66 5.72 -2.85 -4.88
N TYR A 67 5.55 -1.81 -5.67
CA TYR A 67 5.98 -0.48 -5.31
C TYR A 67 4.84 0.27 -4.61
N TRP A 68 5.18 0.91 -3.49
CA TRP A 68 4.25 1.67 -2.66
C TRP A 68 4.81 3.08 -2.43
N SER A 69 4.20 4.09 -3.01
CA SER A 69 4.73 5.46 -2.91
C SER A 69 4.75 6.03 -1.47
N ASN A 70 4.06 5.40 -0.54
CA ASN A 70 4.11 5.74 0.89
C ASN A 70 4.99 4.78 1.71
N TYR A 71 5.75 3.91 1.05
CA TYR A 71 6.75 3.07 1.73
C TYR A 71 7.91 3.92 2.24
N VAL A 72 8.31 3.69 3.46
CA VAL A 72 9.37 4.45 4.16
C VAL A 72 10.42 3.55 4.80
N GLY A 73 10.58 2.34 4.28
CA GLY A 73 11.66 1.45 4.69
C GLY A 73 12.99 1.82 4.02
N TRP A 74 13.97 0.99 4.22
CA TRP A 74 15.33 1.13 3.68
C TRP A 74 15.74 -0.12 2.94
N ASP A 75 16.76 0.01 2.12
CA ASP A 75 17.40 -1.05 1.35
C ASP A 75 18.92 -0.96 1.67
N ARG A 76 19.40 -1.83 2.55
CA ARG A 76 20.79 -1.79 3.04
C ARG A 76 21.76 -2.49 2.10
N ASN A 77 21.28 -3.50 1.38
CA ASN A 77 22.09 -4.30 0.48
C ASN A 77 22.12 -3.75 -0.95
N GLY A 78 21.24 -2.79 -1.28
CA GLY A 78 21.18 -2.14 -2.59
C GLY A 78 20.57 -2.99 -3.69
N ASP A 79 19.74 -3.99 -3.35
CA ASP A 79 19.12 -4.89 -4.33
C ASP A 79 17.80 -4.32 -4.93
N GLY A 80 17.36 -3.17 -4.46
CA GLY A 80 16.15 -2.51 -4.90
C GLY A 80 14.87 -3.00 -4.22
N VAL A 81 15.02 -3.87 -3.21
CA VAL A 81 13.93 -4.36 -2.35
C VAL A 81 14.14 -3.82 -0.95
N GLY A 82 13.08 -3.37 -0.32
CA GLY A 82 13.18 -2.87 1.06
C GLY A 82 13.34 -4.01 2.05
N ASP A 83 14.26 -3.83 3.01
CA ASP A 83 14.52 -4.79 4.09
C ASP A 83 13.41 -4.86 5.15
N VAL A 84 12.49 -3.91 5.12
CA VAL A 84 11.34 -3.84 6.02
C VAL A 84 10.08 -4.08 5.20
N GLN A 85 9.27 -5.04 5.62
CA GLN A 85 7.99 -5.30 4.93
C GLN A 85 7.10 -4.05 4.91
N TYR A 86 6.36 -3.87 3.83
CA TYR A 86 5.27 -2.92 3.78
C TYR A 86 4.02 -3.54 4.40
N GLU A 87 3.32 -2.75 5.18
CA GLU A 87 2.07 -3.15 5.81
C GLU A 87 1.03 -2.06 5.56
N ALA A 88 0.03 -2.39 4.74
CA ALA A 88 -1.12 -1.52 4.52
C ALA A 88 -2.09 -1.63 5.69
N ASN A 89 -2.90 -0.61 5.91
CA ASN A 89 -3.94 -0.65 6.95
C ASN A 89 -3.38 -0.78 8.39
N ASP A 90 -2.13 -0.36 8.59
CA ASP A 90 -1.52 -0.34 9.91
C ASP A 90 -2.22 0.69 10.83
N MET A 91 -1.81 0.72 12.09
CA MET A 91 -2.38 1.66 13.06
C MET A 91 -2.23 3.12 12.60
N VAL A 92 -1.11 3.47 11.99
CA VAL A 92 -0.83 4.83 11.49
C VAL A 92 -1.72 5.17 10.30
N ASP A 93 -1.92 4.24 9.38
CA ASP A 93 -2.85 4.41 8.27
C ASP A 93 -4.29 4.63 8.77
N ARG A 94 -4.73 3.85 9.74
CA ARG A 94 -6.07 4.00 10.35
C ARG A 94 -6.24 5.35 11.05
N LEU A 95 -5.22 5.81 11.76
CA LEU A 95 -5.21 7.16 12.37
C LEU A 95 -5.24 8.24 11.30
N SER A 96 -4.50 8.07 10.21
CA SER A 96 -4.46 9.04 9.10
C SER A 96 -5.80 9.12 8.34
N TRP A 97 -6.60 8.08 8.34
CA TRP A 97 -7.95 8.13 7.76
C TRP A 97 -8.88 9.02 8.60
N ARG A 98 -8.70 8.98 9.90
CA ARG A 98 -9.48 9.80 10.85
C ARG A 98 -8.98 11.24 10.91
N HIS A 99 -7.67 11.43 10.75
CA HIS A 99 -7.00 12.72 10.84
C HIS A 99 -6.06 12.93 9.63
N PRO A 100 -6.57 13.47 8.51
CA PRO A 100 -5.78 13.62 7.27
C PRO A 100 -4.47 14.39 7.43
N MET A 101 -4.40 15.33 8.37
CA MET A 101 -3.17 16.09 8.66
C MET A 101 -2.02 15.22 9.18
N MET A 102 -2.33 14.06 9.76
CA MET A 102 -1.30 13.10 10.20
C MET A 102 -0.44 12.56 9.05
N LYS A 103 -0.93 12.62 7.82
CA LYS A 103 -0.15 12.21 6.64
C LYS A 103 1.13 13.01 6.45
N LEU A 104 1.15 14.27 6.88
CA LEU A 104 2.36 15.10 6.84
C LEU A 104 3.46 14.60 7.79
N LEU A 105 3.09 13.80 8.79
CA LEU A 105 4.00 13.27 9.80
C LEU A 105 4.43 11.82 9.51
N LEU A 106 3.93 11.20 8.43
CA LEU A 106 4.19 9.77 8.15
C LEU A 106 5.68 9.44 8.02
N ALA A 107 6.48 10.36 7.52
CA ALA A 107 7.94 10.20 7.40
C ALA A 107 8.70 10.57 8.68
N SER A 108 8.02 11.02 9.74
CA SER A 108 8.70 11.42 10.98
C SER A 108 9.27 10.21 11.73
N PRO A 109 10.42 10.35 12.40
CA PRO A 109 11.03 9.27 13.18
C PRO A 109 10.07 8.71 14.25
N ALA A 110 9.24 9.57 14.87
CA ALA A 110 8.29 9.17 15.88
C ALA A 110 7.21 8.21 15.32
N VAL A 111 6.72 8.49 14.13
CA VAL A 111 5.73 7.62 13.47
C VAL A 111 6.37 6.29 13.03
N GLN A 112 7.63 6.32 12.58
CA GLN A 112 8.35 5.10 12.24
C GLN A 112 8.57 4.23 13.49
N THR A 113 8.94 4.83 14.61
CA THR A 113 9.05 4.13 15.89
C THR A 113 7.73 3.53 16.32
N LEU A 114 6.62 4.28 16.17
CA LEU A 114 5.28 3.78 16.48
C LEU A 114 4.90 2.56 15.62
N ARG A 115 5.25 2.57 14.32
CA ARG A 115 5.04 1.42 13.44
C ARG A 115 5.81 0.19 13.91
N LEU A 116 7.11 0.36 14.19
CA LEU A 116 7.95 -0.72 14.70
C LEU A 116 7.43 -1.29 16.01
N VAL A 117 7.01 -0.43 16.93
CA VAL A 117 6.44 -0.86 18.22
C VAL A 117 5.12 -1.60 18.00
N SER A 118 4.22 -1.10 17.16
CA SER A 118 2.93 -1.74 16.91
C SER A 118 3.06 -3.13 16.28
N GLN A 119 4.11 -3.37 15.50
CA GLN A 119 4.41 -4.69 14.95
C GLN A 119 4.79 -5.73 16.04
N GLN A 120 5.34 -5.26 17.16
CA GLN A 120 5.71 -6.13 18.29
C GLN A 120 4.51 -6.47 19.20
N PHE A 121 3.39 -5.78 19.07
CA PHE A 121 2.21 -5.97 19.90
C PHE A 121 1.01 -6.45 19.07
N PRO A 122 0.82 -7.77 18.89
CA PRO A 122 -0.24 -8.33 18.05
C PRO A 122 -1.66 -7.86 18.41
N LEU A 123 -1.90 -7.57 19.69
CA LEU A 123 -3.21 -7.09 20.17
C LEU A 123 -3.61 -5.71 19.62
N LEU A 124 -2.64 -4.92 19.19
CA LEU A 124 -2.86 -3.59 18.59
C LEU A 124 -2.92 -3.65 17.07
N ARG A 125 -2.58 -4.78 16.49
CA ARG A 125 -2.47 -4.98 15.05
C ARG A 125 -3.83 -5.27 14.43
N ALA A 126 -4.22 -4.48 13.45
CA ALA A 126 -5.36 -4.79 12.62
C ALA A 126 -4.96 -5.76 11.50
N PRO A 127 -5.86 -6.63 11.05
CA PRO A 127 -5.63 -7.41 9.83
C PRO A 127 -5.26 -6.52 8.66
N SER A 128 -4.20 -6.89 7.94
CA SER A 128 -3.56 -6.06 6.94
C SER A 128 -3.19 -6.84 5.68
N ILE A 129 -2.86 -6.10 4.63
CA ILE A 129 -2.11 -6.61 3.49
C ILE A 129 -0.63 -6.38 3.81
N VAL A 130 0.15 -7.43 3.75
CA VAL A 130 1.59 -7.42 3.99
C VAL A 130 2.33 -7.71 2.69
N ASP A 131 3.24 -6.83 2.31
CA ASP A 131 4.19 -7.07 1.21
C ASP A 131 5.58 -7.27 1.82
N PRO A 132 6.11 -8.50 1.79
CA PRO A 132 7.42 -8.78 2.39
C PRO A 132 8.58 -8.26 1.56
N ASN A 133 8.37 -7.93 0.29
CA ASN A 133 9.41 -7.52 -0.65
C ASN A 133 9.08 -6.18 -1.33
N PRO A 134 8.78 -5.10 -0.58
CA PRO A 134 8.38 -3.83 -1.18
C PRO A 134 9.51 -3.26 -2.03
N ARG A 135 9.20 -2.83 -3.25
CA ARG A 135 10.19 -2.28 -4.17
C ARG A 135 10.51 -0.83 -3.81
N MET A 136 11.80 -0.47 -3.92
CA MET A 136 12.29 0.89 -3.69
C MET A 136 11.99 1.83 -4.88
N LYS A 137 11.76 1.26 -6.07
CA LYS A 137 11.45 2.01 -7.30
C LYS A 137 10.27 1.39 -8.02
N PRO A 138 9.46 2.20 -8.74
CA PRO A 138 8.38 1.69 -9.56
C PRO A 138 8.88 0.70 -10.62
N HIS A 139 8.06 -0.29 -10.93
CA HIS A 139 8.29 -1.20 -12.05
C HIS A 139 8.14 -0.49 -13.40
N ASN A 140 7.18 0.46 -13.48
CA ASN A 140 6.97 1.28 -14.65
C ASN A 140 7.77 2.59 -14.50
N PRO A 141 8.92 2.77 -15.19
CA PRO A 141 9.74 3.96 -15.08
C PRO A 141 9.05 5.21 -15.62
N ASP A 142 8.12 5.04 -16.53
CA ASP A 142 7.41 6.14 -17.21
C ASP A 142 6.11 6.54 -16.48
N TRP A 143 5.91 6.11 -15.25
CA TRP A 143 4.69 6.38 -14.49
C TRP A 143 4.36 7.88 -14.40
N SER A 144 5.38 8.73 -14.28
CA SER A 144 5.22 10.18 -14.20
C SER A 144 4.62 10.79 -15.47
N HIS A 145 4.81 10.13 -16.59
CA HIS A 145 4.24 10.57 -17.88
C HIS A 145 2.69 10.45 -17.91
N TRP A 146 2.14 9.60 -17.07
CA TRP A 146 0.70 9.40 -16.92
C TRP A 146 0.09 10.29 -15.85
N SER A 147 0.92 10.81 -14.91
CA SER A 147 0.46 11.73 -13.88
C SER A 147 0.02 13.05 -14.54
N GLY A 148 -1.19 13.48 -14.27
CA GLY A 148 -1.75 14.73 -14.81
C GLY A 148 -2.42 14.64 -16.18
N ARG A 149 -2.27 13.57 -16.95
CA ARG A 149 -2.93 13.47 -18.26
C ARG A 149 -4.45 13.26 -18.18
N TYR A 150 -4.91 12.61 -17.13
CA TYR A 150 -6.33 12.30 -16.92
C TYR A 150 -7.04 13.25 -15.97
N PHE A 151 -6.30 14.14 -15.33
CA PHE A 151 -6.85 15.12 -14.42
C PHE A 151 -6.22 16.50 -14.71
N PRO A 152 -6.59 17.16 -15.82
CA PRO A 152 -6.33 18.57 -15.92
C PRO A 152 -7.00 19.21 -14.70
N HIS A 153 -6.22 19.97 -13.94
CA HIS A 153 -6.57 20.58 -12.67
C HIS A 153 -8.01 21.08 -12.70
N ALA A 154 -8.87 20.48 -11.87
CA ALA A 154 -10.14 21.09 -11.53
C ALA A 154 -9.80 22.32 -10.67
N ASN A 155 -9.81 23.49 -11.30
CA ASN A 155 -9.87 24.77 -10.62
C ASN A 155 -11.11 24.85 -9.74
#